data_646492427db8aab05a7959a3d179c0a0
#
_entry.id   646492427db8aab05a7959a3d179c0a0
#
_cell.length_a   1.000
_cell.length_b   1.000
_cell.length_c   1.000
_cell.angle_alpha   90.00
_cell.angle_beta   90.00
_cell.angle_gamma   90.00
#
_symmetry.space_group_name_H-M   'P 1'
#
loop_
_entity.id
_entity.type
_entity.pdbx_description
1 polymer ?
#
loop_
_entity_poly.entity_id
_entity_poly.type
_entity_poly.pdbx_seq_one_letter_code
_entity_poly.pdbx_strand_id
1 'polypeptide(L)'
;AAQLAALAASFRDALAGVERDLADDIATLALEIAQQVVRQHVQHDPAALIAAAREVLAAEPALAGAPHLIVNPADLPVVEAYLKDELDTLGWSVRTDTSIERGGCRAHASTGEIDATLTTRWERVAAALGKVSAW
;
A
#
# COMPACT_ATOMS: atom_id res chain seq x y z
N ALA A 1 52.05 8.53 -8.94
CA ALA A 1 52.19 9.78 -8.26
C ALA A 1 50.86 10.31 -7.72
N ALA A 2 50.89 11.38 -6.92
CA ALA A 2 49.72 11.92 -6.26
C ALA A 2 48.59 12.35 -7.23
N GLN A 3 48.95 12.92 -8.38
CA GLN A 3 47.92 13.35 -9.36
C GLN A 3 47.21 12.15 -10.03
N LEU A 4 47.91 11.07 -10.28
CA LEU A 4 47.32 9.86 -10.83
C LEU A 4 46.41 9.20 -9.80
N ALA A 5 46.80 9.15 -8.54
CA ALA A 5 45.97 8.62 -7.47
C ALA A 5 44.70 9.43 -7.26
N ALA A 6 44.80 10.78 -7.32
CA ALA A 6 43.65 11.68 -7.22
C ALA A 6 42.69 11.49 -8.42
N LEU A 7 43.21 11.32 -9.63
CA LEU A 7 42.40 11.07 -10.82
C LEU A 7 41.69 9.72 -10.72
N ALA A 8 42.38 8.68 -10.27
CA ALA A 8 41.79 7.36 -10.05
C ALA A 8 40.67 7.39 -9.00
N ALA A 9 40.86 8.13 -7.92
CA ALA A 9 39.84 8.31 -6.88
C ALA A 9 38.63 9.07 -7.43
N SER A 10 38.85 10.16 -8.18
CA SER A 10 37.76 10.90 -8.82
C SER A 10 36.96 10.05 -9.80
N PHE A 11 37.65 9.20 -10.57
CA PHE A 11 36.98 8.26 -11.50
C PHE A 11 36.13 7.24 -10.74
N ARG A 12 36.64 6.67 -9.66
CA ARG A 12 35.87 5.73 -8.82
C ARG A 12 34.64 6.38 -8.21
N ASP A 13 34.78 7.61 -7.71
CA ASP A 13 33.65 8.35 -7.14
C ASP A 13 32.59 8.66 -8.19
N ALA A 14 33.02 9.06 -9.40
CA ALA A 14 32.12 9.30 -10.51
C ALA A 14 31.38 8.02 -10.93
N LEU A 15 32.10 6.89 -11.02
CA LEU A 15 31.52 5.60 -11.34
C LEU A 15 30.50 5.15 -10.27
N ALA A 16 30.84 5.29 -8.99
CA ALA A 16 29.92 4.97 -7.91
C ALA A 16 28.65 5.85 -7.95
N GLY A 17 28.78 7.12 -8.35
CA GLY A 17 27.66 8.02 -8.55
C GLY A 17 26.75 7.55 -9.70
N VAL A 18 27.31 7.14 -10.82
CA VAL A 18 26.55 6.59 -11.95
C VAL A 18 25.83 5.29 -11.55
N GLU A 19 26.49 4.41 -10.82
CA GLU A 19 25.89 3.17 -10.34
C GLU A 19 24.69 3.43 -9.40
N ARG A 20 24.82 4.40 -8.49
CA ARG A 20 23.69 4.81 -7.61
C ARG A 20 22.53 5.39 -8.39
N ASP A 21 22.81 6.28 -9.35
CA ASP A 21 21.77 6.90 -10.17
C ASP A 21 21.04 5.84 -11.02
N LEU A 22 21.77 4.88 -11.58
CA LEU A 22 21.18 3.79 -12.34
C LEU A 22 20.31 2.90 -11.44
N ALA A 23 20.76 2.57 -10.25
CA ALA A 23 19.98 1.79 -9.30
C ALA A 23 18.69 2.51 -8.89
N ASP A 24 18.74 3.83 -8.68
CA ASP A 24 17.57 4.66 -8.39
C ASP A 24 16.60 4.68 -9.55
N ASP A 25 17.08 4.83 -10.77
CA ASP A 25 16.24 4.84 -11.98
C ASP A 25 15.55 3.49 -12.18
N ILE A 26 16.25 2.39 -11.97
CA ILE A 26 15.69 1.04 -12.05
C ILE A 26 14.61 0.84 -10.99
N ALA A 27 14.86 1.25 -9.76
CA ALA A 27 13.89 1.14 -8.67
C ALA A 27 12.63 1.97 -8.95
N THR A 28 12.77 3.18 -9.47
CA THR A 28 11.66 4.05 -9.86
C THR A 28 10.82 3.40 -10.97
N LEU A 29 11.47 2.89 -12.00
CA LEU A 29 10.78 2.20 -13.10
C LEU A 29 10.06 0.93 -12.61
N ALA A 30 10.69 0.16 -11.75
CA ALA A 30 10.10 -1.04 -11.17
C ALA A 30 8.83 -0.70 -10.36
N LEU A 31 8.85 0.38 -9.58
CA LEU A 31 7.68 0.86 -8.83
C LEU A 31 6.55 1.31 -9.76
N GLU A 32 6.86 2.01 -10.84
CA GLU A 32 5.86 2.44 -11.83
C GLU A 32 5.19 1.24 -12.51
N ILE A 33 5.96 0.23 -12.89
CA ILE A 33 5.45 -1.01 -13.48
C ILE A 33 4.59 -1.76 -12.46
N ALA A 34 5.07 -1.92 -11.24
CA ALA A 34 4.35 -2.60 -10.17
C ALA A 34 3.01 -1.91 -9.87
N GLN A 35 2.98 -0.59 -9.86
CA GLN A 35 1.78 0.20 -9.64
C GLN A 35 0.71 -0.08 -10.71
N GLN A 36 1.10 -0.15 -11.97
CA GLN A 36 0.17 -0.49 -13.05
C GLN A 36 -0.36 -1.92 -12.93
N VAL A 37 0.49 -2.87 -12.60
CA VAL A 37 0.09 -4.27 -12.39
C VAL A 37 -0.91 -4.38 -11.24
N VAL A 38 -0.63 -3.74 -10.12
CA VAL A 38 -1.53 -3.74 -8.95
C VAL A 38 -2.87 -3.09 -9.27
N ARG A 39 -2.88 -1.96 -9.97
CA ARG A 39 -4.13 -1.28 -10.37
C ARG A 39 -5.02 -2.17 -11.22
N GLN A 40 -4.45 -2.90 -12.16
CA GLN A 40 -5.21 -3.86 -12.97
C GLN A 40 -5.72 -5.04 -12.14
N HIS A 41 -4.88 -5.55 -11.26
CA HIS A 41 -5.21 -6.70 -10.42
C HIS A 41 -6.38 -6.41 -9.47
N VAL A 42 -6.36 -5.29 -8.76
CA VAL A 42 -7.39 -4.95 -7.77
C VAL A 42 -8.76 -4.70 -8.37
N GLN A 43 -8.85 -4.41 -9.66
CA GLN A 43 -10.12 -4.24 -10.35
C GLN A 43 -10.80 -5.57 -10.70
N HIS A 44 -10.05 -6.65 -10.81
CA HIS A 44 -10.51 -7.93 -11.32
C HIS A 44 -10.45 -9.07 -10.29
N ASP A 45 -9.68 -8.92 -9.22
CA ASP A 45 -9.50 -9.94 -8.20
C ASP A 45 -9.88 -9.38 -6.82
N PRO A 46 -10.88 -9.97 -6.14
CA PRO A 46 -11.29 -9.53 -4.82
C PRO A 46 -10.28 -9.86 -3.72
N ALA A 47 -9.27 -10.69 -3.99
CA ALA A 47 -8.32 -11.17 -2.98
C ALA A 47 -7.58 -10.03 -2.26
N ALA A 48 -7.25 -8.95 -2.97
CA ALA A 48 -6.54 -7.81 -2.39
C ALA A 48 -7.37 -7.12 -1.30
N LEU A 49 -8.65 -6.86 -1.57
CA LEU A 49 -9.55 -6.25 -0.59
C LEU A 49 -9.80 -7.19 0.59
N ILE A 50 -10.03 -8.47 0.33
CA ILE A 50 -10.27 -9.47 1.38
C ILE A 50 -9.08 -9.54 2.32
N ALA A 51 -7.86 -9.60 1.81
CA ALA A 51 -6.64 -9.61 2.60
C ALA A 51 -6.48 -8.35 3.44
N ALA A 52 -6.69 -7.18 2.84
CA ALA A 52 -6.60 -5.90 3.54
C ALA A 52 -7.64 -5.79 4.67
N ALA A 53 -8.88 -6.19 4.39
CA ALA A 53 -9.94 -6.18 5.38
C ALA A 53 -9.66 -7.15 6.54
N ARG A 54 -9.15 -8.33 6.27
CA ARG A 54 -8.77 -9.30 7.32
C ARG A 54 -7.64 -8.80 8.19
N GLU A 55 -6.65 -8.12 7.63
CA GLU A 55 -5.61 -7.46 8.41
C GLU A 55 -6.19 -6.41 9.35
N VAL A 56 -7.13 -5.61 8.87
CA VAL A 56 -7.82 -4.59 9.68
C VAL A 56 -8.61 -5.23 10.82
N LEU A 57 -9.36 -6.29 10.53
CA LEU A 57 -10.16 -7.00 11.54
C LEU A 57 -9.29 -7.70 12.60
N ALA A 58 -8.07 -8.10 12.25
CA ALA A 58 -7.12 -8.75 13.13
C ALA A 58 -6.16 -7.78 13.83
N ALA A 59 -6.26 -6.48 13.58
CA ALA A 59 -5.33 -5.48 14.14
C ALA A 59 -5.42 -5.40 15.67
N GLU A 60 -4.27 -5.21 16.31
CA GLU A 60 -4.16 -5.03 17.74
C GLU A 60 -3.57 -3.63 18.08
N PRO A 61 -4.19 -2.92 19.01
CA PRO A 61 -5.42 -3.26 19.74
C PRO A 61 -6.65 -3.21 18.81
N ALA A 62 -7.63 -4.08 19.11
CA ALA A 62 -8.86 -4.12 18.33
C ALA A 62 -9.65 -2.81 18.46
N LEU A 63 -10.27 -2.38 17.37
CA LEU A 63 -11.16 -1.23 17.39
C LEU A 63 -12.45 -1.56 18.14
N ALA A 64 -12.90 -0.63 18.96
CA ALA A 64 -14.12 -0.74 19.73
C ALA A 64 -14.95 0.53 19.64
N GLY A 65 -16.25 0.43 19.98
CA GLY A 65 -17.15 1.57 19.89
C GLY A 65 -17.77 1.72 18.50
N ALA A 66 -18.64 0.78 18.14
CA ALA A 66 -19.36 0.73 16.86
C ALA A 66 -18.41 0.76 15.63
N PRO A 67 -17.48 -0.20 15.51
CA PRO A 67 -16.54 -0.21 14.41
C PRO A 67 -17.23 -0.46 13.07
N HIS A 68 -16.77 0.20 12.03
CA HIS A 68 -17.22 -0.03 10.67
C HIS A 68 -16.08 -0.04 9.69
N LEU A 69 -16.24 -0.90 8.69
CA LEU A 69 -15.34 -1.01 7.55
C LEU A 69 -15.86 -0.10 6.43
N ILE A 70 -14.98 0.69 5.85
CA ILE A 70 -15.33 1.64 4.78
C ILE A 70 -14.63 1.20 3.50
N VAL A 71 -15.41 0.96 2.47
CA VAL A 71 -14.95 0.48 1.17
C VAL A 71 -15.52 1.31 0.02
N ASN A 72 -14.92 1.17 -1.17
CA ASN A 72 -15.51 1.74 -2.37
C ASN A 72 -16.90 1.10 -2.62
N PRO A 73 -17.90 1.85 -3.06
CA PRO A 73 -19.23 1.29 -3.35
C PRO A 73 -19.22 0.11 -4.32
N ALA A 74 -18.31 0.09 -5.28
CA ALA A 74 -18.17 -1.02 -6.23
C ALA A 74 -17.63 -2.30 -5.59
N ASP A 75 -17.00 -2.21 -4.42
CA ASP A 75 -16.48 -3.35 -3.65
C ASP A 75 -17.49 -3.90 -2.63
N LEU A 76 -18.62 -3.26 -2.45
CA LEU A 76 -19.64 -3.72 -1.51
C LEU A 76 -20.09 -5.16 -1.79
N PRO A 77 -20.32 -5.58 -3.03
CA PRO A 77 -20.63 -6.98 -3.34
C PRO A 77 -19.56 -7.98 -2.89
N VAL A 78 -18.30 -7.59 -2.97
CA VAL A 78 -17.18 -8.43 -2.50
C VAL A 78 -17.25 -8.62 -0.98
N VAL A 79 -17.50 -7.55 -0.25
CA VAL A 79 -17.66 -7.60 1.21
C VAL A 79 -18.83 -8.49 1.59
N GLU A 80 -19.96 -8.33 0.95
CA GLU A 80 -21.15 -9.14 1.22
C GLU A 80 -20.95 -10.61 0.89
N ALA A 81 -20.21 -10.92 -0.18
CA ALA A 81 -19.99 -12.30 -0.60
C ALA A 81 -18.96 -13.04 0.27
N TYR A 82 -17.91 -12.35 0.76
CA TYR A 82 -16.76 -13.01 1.36
C TYR A 82 -16.49 -12.64 2.82
N LEU A 83 -16.97 -11.50 3.31
CA LEU A 83 -16.61 -10.97 4.62
C LEU A 83 -17.80 -10.78 5.56
N LYS A 84 -19.03 -10.94 5.09
CA LYS A 84 -20.23 -10.65 5.85
C LYS A 84 -20.28 -11.41 7.19
N ASP A 85 -20.02 -12.70 7.17
CA ASP A 85 -20.09 -13.53 8.37
C ASP A 85 -19.03 -13.14 9.40
N GLU A 86 -17.82 -12.83 8.96
CA GLU A 86 -16.74 -12.37 9.82
C GLU A 86 -17.08 -11.02 10.47
N LEU A 87 -17.63 -10.09 9.69
CA LEU A 87 -18.04 -8.78 10.17
C LEU A 87 -19.20 -8.88 11.16
N ASP A 88 -20.20 -9.68 10.87
CA ASP A 88 -21.34 -9.89 11.74
C ASP A 88 -20.91 -10.52 13.08
N THR A 89 -20.03 -11.52 13.02
CA THR A 89 -19.50 -12.18 14.22
C THR A 89 -18.74 -11.20 15.12
N LEU A 90 -18.00 -10.28 14.55
CA LEU A 90 -17.20 -9.28 15.27
C LEU A 90 -18.00 -8.02 15.65
N GLY A 91 -19.24 -7.91 15.20
CA GLY A 91 -20.07 -6.73 15.47
C GLY A 91 -19.72 -5.50 14.65
N TRP A 92 -19.12 -5.69 13.49
CA TRP A 92 -18.76 -4.60 12.57
C TRP A 92 -19.89 -4.34 11.58
N SER A 93 -20.05 -3.07 11.22
CA SER A 93 -20.90 -2.65 10.10
C SER A 93 -20.04 -2.25 8.90
N VAL A 94 -20.68 -2.11 7.75
CA VAL A 94 -20.00 -1.70 6.50
C VAL A 94 -20.59 -0.38 6.03
N ARG A 95 -19.72 0.51 5.58
CA ARG A 95 -20.07 1.77 4.92
C ARG A 95 -19.31 1.90 3.62
N THR A 96 -19.79 2.76 2.76
CA THR A 96 -19.17 3.06 1.46
C THR A 96 -18.72 4.50 1.40
N ASP A 97 -17.61 4.74 0.69
CA ASP A 97 -17.07 6.06 0.42
C ASP A 97 -16.40 6.04 -0.96
N THR A 98 -16.85 6.92 -1.85
CA THR A 98 -16.32 7.02 -3.22
C THR A 98 -14.88 7.51 -3.27
N SER A 99 -14.37 8.13 -2.21
CA SER A 99 -12.98 8.56 -2.12
C SER A 99 -11.99 7.42 -1.88
N ILE A 100 -12.49 6.25 -1.49
CA ILE A 100 -11.65 5.06 -1.33
C ILE A 100 -11.56 4.35 -2.67
N GLU A 101 -10.33 4.09 -3.13
CA GLU A 101 -10.12 3.33 -4.36
C GLU A 101 -10.46 1.85 -4.16
N ARG A 102 -10.84 1.19 -5.24
CA ARG A 102 -11.12 -0.23 -5.25
C ARG A 102 -9.93 -1.04 -4.77
N GLY A 103 -10.20 -2.05 -3.97
CA GLY A 103 -9.17 -2.92 -3.40
C GLY A 103 -8.57 -2.42 -2.08
N GLY A 104 -8.89 -1.19 -1.67
CA GLY A 104 -8.50 -0.63 -0.38
C GLY A 104 -9.68 -0.49 0.57
N CYS A 105 -9.40 -0.28 1.84
CA CYS A 105 -10.41 -0.03 2.86
C CYS A 105 -9.87 0.83 4.00
N ARG A 106 -10.77 1.41 4.77
CA ARG A 106 -10.48 2.01 6.07
C ARG A 106 -11.39 1.42 7.13
N ALA A 107 -10.97 1.53 8.37
CA ALA A 107 -11.82 1.22 9.51
C ALA A 107 -11.92 2.43 10.41
N HIS A 108 -13.11 2.67 10.96
CA HIS A 108 -13.37 3.75 11.90
C HIS A 108 -14.19 3.25 13.08
N ALA A 109 -13.82 3.69 14.26
CA ALA A 109 -14.55 3.43 15.50
C ALA A 109 -14.31 4.56 16.49
N SER A 110 -15.02 4.56 17.60
CA SER A 110 -14.83 5.55 18.67
C SER A 110 -13.40 5.55 19.22
N THR A 111 -12.71 4.41 19.22
CA THR A 111 -11.36 4.25 19.76
C THR A 111 -10.25 4.59 18.77
N GLY A 112 -10.54 4.78 17.49
CA GLY A 112 -9.53 5.13 16.51
C GLY A 112 -9.90 4.77 15.09
N GLU A 113 -8.90 4.86 14.22
CA GLU A 113 -8.99 4.55 12.80
C GLU A 113 -7.82 3.69 12.35
N ILE A 114 -8.05 2.90 11.31
CA ILE A 114 -7.01 2.15 10.61
C ILE A 114 -7.15 2.45 9.12
N ASP A 115 -6.06 2.90 8.50
CA ASP A 115 -6.00 3.18 7.08
C ASP A 115 -5.31 2.03 6.35
N ALA A 116 -6.10 1.23 5.63
CA ALA A 116 -5.62 0.18 4.73
C ALA A 116 -6.00 0.48 3.27
N THR A 117 -6.06 1.76 2.92
CA THR A 117 -6.24 2.20 1.53
C THR A 117 -5.03 1.83 0.68
N LEU A 118 -5.23 1.70 -0.62
CA LEU A 118 -4.13 1.42 -1.55
C LEU A 118 -3.09 2.54 -1.52
N THR A 119 -3.51 3.79 -1.41
CA THR A 119 -2.60 4.95 -1.28
C THR A 119 -1.63 4.76 -0.12
N THR A 120 -2.14 4.49 1.07
CA THR A 120 -1.30 4.31 2.26
C THR A 120 -0.42 3.07 2.17
N ARG A 121 -0.96 1.96 1.72
CA ARG A 121 -0.21 0.70 1.57
C ARG A 121 0.90 0.83 0.53
N TRP A 122 0.63 1.50 -0.58
CA TRP A 122 1.62 1.76 -1.61
C TRP A 122 2.77 2.65 -1.11
N GLU A 123 2.43 3.74 -0.44
CA GLU A 123 3.43 4.65 0.14
C GLU A 123 4.35 3.93 1.12
N ARG A 124 3.82 3.00 1.92
CA ARG A 124 4.63 2.19 2.84
C ARG A 124 5.56 1.23 2.10
N VAL A 125 5.10 0.59 1.05
CA VAL A 125 5.95 -0.30 0.21
C VAL A 125 7.06 0.50 -0.44
N ALA A 126 6.75 1.64 -1.04
CA ALA A 126 7.74 2.52 -1.66
C ALA A 126 8.76 3.02 -0.63
N ALA A 127 8.32 3.43 0.55
CA ALA A 127 9.20 3.89 1.63
C ALA A 127 10.15 2.79 2.11
N ALA A 128 9.71 1.54 2.18
CA ALA A 128 10.55 0.39 2.52
C ALA A 128 11.68 0.17 1.50
N LEU A 129 11.51 0.64 0.26
CA LEU A 129 12.52 0.62 -0.79
C LEU A 129 13.33 1.94 -0.86
N GLY A 130 13.16 2.84 0.12
CA GLY A 130 13.82 4.14 0.14
C GLY A 130 13.29 5.14 -0.88
N LYS A 131 12.04 4.97 -1.32
CA LYS A 131 11.42 5.81 -2.34
C LYS A 131 10.20 6.55 -1.82
N VAL A 132 9.93 7.71 -2.40
CA VAL A 132 8.67 8.43 -2.26
C VAL A 132 7.90 8.23 -3.56
N SER A 133 6.73 7.61 -3.48
CA SER A 133 5.89 7.33 -4.64
C SER A 133 4.43 7.51 -4.25
N ALA A 134 3.70 8.28 -5.06
CA ALA A 134 2.27 8.46 -4.89
C ALA A 134 1.48 7.36 -5.62
N TRP A 135 0.34 7.03 -5.07
CA TRP A 135 -0.61 6.13 -5.74
C TRP A 135 -1.44 6.92 -6.80
#